data_52bb6e6aa1480f388415bc78ad6dccdb
#
_entry.id   52bb6e6aa1480f388415bc78ad6dccdb
#
_cell.length_a   1.000
_cell.length_b   1.000
_cell.length_c   1.000
_cell.angle_alpha   90.00
_cell.angle_beta   90.00
_cell.angle_gamma   90.00
#
_symmetry.space_group_name_H-M   'P 1'
#
loop_
_entity.id
_entity.type
_entity.pdbx_description
1 polymer ?
#
loop_
_entity_poly.entity_id
_entity_poly.type
_entity_poly.pdbx_seq_one_letter_code
_entity_poly.pdbx_strand_id
1 'polypeptide(L)'
;MKDAVKKYWAVALMFLMVTAVCLLFSCRKSGMFIDEIYTYGLSNSSYAPYITDIKGGNALGQVITREELFDYVAVTEGEGFDFGSVYYNQAMDVHPPLYYWLFNAVSSLVPGTFSKWTGLALDYVIYMLALLCLYKLVKELFGSRDIACAAVILYGLSLLGLSTMLMIRMYVLLTMLSLLLAYLIARLLRDFRPRLCPLVGLTILAGLMTQYYFVFYAFFLCGAYVLYVLGKKEYKKLLHFVPWALGGALCLLLAFPDCIHQLTADKLVSGGNAMENLTNLSQYPQRLLYYFGEVRHGLKAAILVTMVALLALVLLFKKVKTAAGEKSLCLDSLVVILPAFVTLPVVAILSPVLDQRYIYNIVPFFVVAVCLLLYWLRLALEGRERSALISKAVLLAIAALALWQARCVPPAYLYPEYRDYDALVEQHADEPCVYFTDNYFSPMTQDLLQLLHFEDFYVTDENGCGEMLDYLGDCGEFVAYIDISETWSSGYDPEEIIANIRDNTDYDKAELLYQNGLSATYVIAK
;
A
#
# COMPACT_ATOMS: atom_id res chain seq x y z
N MET A 1 -3.46 11.91 -37.56
CA MET A 1 -2.62 12.24 -36.38
C MET A 1 -3.09 13.53 -35.67
N LYS A 2 -3.29 14.65 -36.36
CA LYS A 2 -3.77 15.92 -35.75
C LYS A 2 -5.11 15.80 -34.99
N ASP A 3 -6.07 15.04 -35.50
CA ASP A 3 -7.39 14.86 -34.85
C ASP A 3 -7.32 13.94 -33.61
N ALA A 4 -6.44 12.94 -33.61
CA ALA A 4 -6.18 12.12 -32.44
C ALA A 4 -5.50 12.94 -31.32
N VAL A 5 -4.55 13.80 -31.67
CA VAL A 5 -3.91 14.71 -30.72
C VAL A 5 -4.94 15.67 -30.11
N LYS A 6 -5.78 16.31 -30.95
CA LYS A 6 -6.88 17.16 -30.46
C LYS A 6 -7.89 16.41 -29.58
N LYS A 7 -8.02 15.10 -29.79
CA LYS A 7 -8.97 14.25 -29.07
C LYS A 7 -8.48 13.82 -27.69
N TYR A 8 -7.17 13.62 -27.49
CA TYR A 8 -6.60 13.04 -26.28
C TYR A 8 -5.64 13.93 -25.51
N TRP A 9 -5.35 15.17 -25.98
CA TRP A 9 -4.39 16.06 -25.33
C TRP A 9 -4.73 16.33 -23.86
N ALA A 10 -6.03 16.51 -23.52
CA ALA A 10 -6.48 16.78 -22.16
C ALA A 10 -6.24 15.57 -21.24
N VAL A 11 -6.42 14.34 -21.77
CA VAL A 11 -6.13 13.10 -21.05
C VAL A 11 -4.61 12.98 -20.82
N ALA A 12 -3.80 13.25 -21.85
CA ALA A 12 -2.35 13.24 -21.74
C ALA A 12 -1.83 14.28 -20.72
N LEU A 13 -2.37 15.50 -20.76
CA LEU A 13 -2.01 16.55 -19.81
C LEU A 13 -2.38 16.18 -18.37
N MET A 14 -3.53 15.56 -18.17
CA MET A 14 -3.95 15.04 -16.85
C MET A 14 -2.97 14.00 -16.32
N PHE A 15 -2.60 12.99 -17.12
CA PHE A 15 -1.61 12.00 -16.70
C PHE A 15 -0.24 12.63 -16.44
N LEU A 16 0.19 13.59 -17.27
CA LEU A 16 1.43 14.33 -17.06
C LEU A 16 1.43 15.12 -15.74
N MET A 17 0.30 15.76 -15.42
CA MET A 17 0.13 16.47 -14.15
C MET A 17 0.23 15.53 -12.95
N VAL A 18 -0.45 14.39 -12.98
CA VAL A 18 -0.37 13.38 -11.91
C VAL A 18 1.05 12.85 -11.79
N THR A 19 1.70 12.52 -12.91
CA THR A 19 3.11 12.11 -12.97
C THR A 19 4.02 13.12 -12.28
N ALA A 20 3.89 14.40 -12.61
CA ALA A 20 4.74 15.45 -12.03
C ALA A 20 4.57 15.52 -10.49
N VAL A 21 3.35 15.38 -9.98
CA VAL A 21 3.09 15.37 -8.54
C VAL A 21 3.63 14.09 -7.88
N CYS A 22 3.46 12.93 -8.50
CA CYS A 22 4.04 11.67 -8.02
C CYS A 22 5.56 11.77 -7.91
N LEU A 23 6.24 12.25 -8.96
CA LEU A 23 7.70 12.43 -8.97
C LEU A 23 8.16 13.43 -7.89
N LEU A 24 7.42 14.53 -7.70
CA LEU A 24 7.72 15.51 -6.66
C LEU A 24 7.73 14.86 -5.27
N PHE A 25 6.74 14.04 -4.93
CA PHE A 25 6.68 13.37 -3.64
C PHE A 25 7.67 12.20 -3.55
N SER A 26 7.93 11.47 -4.63
CA SER A 26 9.00 10.46 -4.68
C SER A 26 10.37 11.05 -4.37
N CYS A 27 10.68 12.25 -4.90
CA CYS A 27 11.92 12.97 -4.55
C CYS A 27 11.97 13.38 -3.08
N ARG A 28 10.82 13.67 -2.45
CA ARG A 28 10.73 14.09 -1.05
C ARG A 28 10.74 12.94 -0.04
N LYS A 29 10.52 11.70 -0.49
CA LYS A 29 10.60 10.51 0.37
C LYS A 29 12.04 10.33 0.85
N SER A 30 12.29 10.38 2.17
CA SER A 30 13.62 10.30 2.77
C SER A 30 13.88 8.96 3.46
N GLY A 31 12.87 8.32 4.01
CA GLY A 31 12.97 7.03 4.69
C GLY A 31 12.04 5.97 4.11
N MET A 32 12.03 4.81 4.73
CA MET A 32 11.16 3.69 4.41
C MET A 32 10.38 3.25 5.65
N PHE A 33 9.15 2.82 5.46
CA PHE A 33 8.40 2.11 6.48
C PHE A 33 8.96 0.69 6.62
N ILE A 34 8.91 0.12 7.80
CA ILE A 34 9.43 -1.23 8.06
C ILE A 34 8.93 -2.27 7.03
N ASP A 35 7.64 -2.23 6.69
CA ASP A 35 7.07 -3.12 5.67
C ASP A 35 7.67 -2.94 4.27
N GLU A 36 8.18 -1.74 3.96
CA GLU A 36 8.87 -1.50 2.68
C GLU A 36 10.23 -2.20 2.69
N ILE A 37 10.95 -2.17 3.80
CA ILE A 37 12.22 -2.89 3.96
C ILE A 37 11.99 -4.39 3.88
N TYR A 38 10.92 -4.92 4.53
CA TYR A 38 10.50 -6.31 4.32
C TYR A 38 10.20 -6.64 2.85
N THR A 39 9.67 -5.68 2.08
CA THR A 39 9.46 -5.92 0.65
C THR A 39 10.79 -6.20 -0.06
N TYR A 40 11.84 -5.45 0.24
CA TYR A 40 13.18 -5.70 -0.32
C TYR A 40 13.75 -7.04 0.15
N GLY A 41 13.77 -7.29 1.46
CA GLY A 41 14.29 -8.54 2.03
C GLY A 41 13.56 -9.76 1.49
N LEU A 42 12.24 -9.83 1.63
CA LEU A 42 11.41 -10.95 1.17
C LEU A 42 11.48 -11.20 -0.35
N SER A 43 11.82 -10.17 -1.12
CA SER A 43 11.92 -10.29 -2.59
C SER A 43 13.32 -10.62 -3.07
N ASN A 44 14.37 -10.19 -2.36
CA ASN A 44 15.73 -10.17 -2.90
C ASN A 44 16.70 -11.10 -2.16
N SER A 45 16.44 -11.39 -0.85
CA SER A 45 17.30 -12.29 -0.08
C SER A 45 17.19 -13.75 -0.56
N SER A 46 18.29 -14.48 -0.49
CA SER A 46 18.35 -15.89 -0.89
C SER A 46 17.94 -16.79 0.29
N TYR A 47 16.67 -17.24 0.31
CA TYR A 47 16.07 -18.14 1.33
C TYR A 47 16.24 -17.64 2.78
N ALA A 48 16.25 -16.33 3.00
CA ALA A 48 16.35 -15.67 4.29
C ALA A 48 15.22 -14.65 4.46
N PRO A 49 14.00 -15.05 4.89
CA PRO A 49 12.83 -14.17 4.97
C PRO A 49 13.03 -12.98 5.91
N TYR A 50 13.80 -13.16 7.00
CA TYR A 50 14.04 -12.10 7.99
C TYR A 50 15.53 -11.82 8.16
N ILE A 51 15.85 -10.63 8.66
CA ILE A 51 17.23 -10.19 8.87
C ILE A 51 18.04 -11.12 9.80
N THR A 52 17.39 -11.73 10.79
CA THR A 52 18.02 -12.72 11.67
C THR A 52 18.37 -14.02 10.97
N ASP A 53 17.70 -14.36 9.86
CA ASP A 53 17.96 -15.57 9.09
C ASP A 53 19.30 -15.53 8.34
N ILE A 54 19.88 -14.34 8.16
CA ILE A 54 21.26 -14.15 7.69
C ILE A 54 22.23 -14.95 8.57
N LYS A 55 21.94 -15.04 9.88
CA LYS A 55 22.72 -15.80 10.87
C LYS A 55 22.04 -17.11 11.30
N GLY A 56 21.25 -17.71 10.42
CA GLY A 56 20.58 -18.99 10.70
C GLY A 56 19.45 -18.89 11.74
N GLY A 57 18.82 -17.72 11.85
CA GLY A 57 17.69 -17.46 12.74
C GLY A 57 18.06 -17.00 14.16
N ASN A 58 19.37 -16.92 14.49
CA ASN A 58 19.83 -16.36 15.75
C ASN A 58 21.05 -15.46 15.51
N ALA A 59 20.87 -14.16 15.70
CA ALA A 59 21.92 -13.16 15.55
C ALA A 59 22.66 -12.84 16.86
N LEU A 60 22.16 -13.27 18.03
CA LEU A 60 22.80 -12.98 19.32
C LEU A 60 24.21 -13.55 19.39
N GLY A 61 25.15 -12.75 19.89
CA GLY A 61 26.57 -13.09 19.96
C GLY A 61 27.29 -13.09 18.62
N GLN A 62 26.69 -12.51 17.56
CA GLN A 62 27.26 -12.51 16.22
C GLN A 62 27.45 -11.10 15.69
N VAL A 63 28.42 -10.97 14.78
CA VAL A 63 28.67 -9.75 14.00
C VAL A 63 27.90 -9.87 12.68
N ILE A 64 27.15 -8.85 12.33
CA ILE A 64 26.51 -8.70 11.02
C ILE A 64 27.25 -7.63 10.24
N THR A 65 27.73 -7.97 9.05
CA THR A 65 28.46 -7.04 8.19
C THR A 65 27.51 -6.23 7.30
N ARG A 66 27.98 -5.06 6.84
CA ARG A 66 27.28 -4.25 5.83
C ARG A 66 26.98 -5.05 4.56
N GLU A 67 27.89 -5.92 4.13
CA GLU A 67 27.71 -6.76 2.94
C GLU A 67 26.54 -7.73 3.12
N GLU A 68 26.46 -8.39 4.28
CA GLU A 68 25.34 -9.29 4.62
C GLU A 68 24.00 -8.55 4.67
N LEU A 69 23.96 -7.33 5.24
CA LEU A 69 22.75 -6.49 5.22
C LEU A 69 22.36 -6.09 3.79
N PHE A 70 23.35 -5.79 2.98
CA PHE A 70 23.12 -5.39 1.60
C PHE A 70 22.59 -6.55 0.76
N ASP A 71 23.15 -7.77 0.95
CA ASP A 71 22.69 -9.00 0.32
C ASP A 71 21.27 -9.40 0.76
N TYR A 72 20.86 -9.00 1.96
CA TYR A 72 19.47 -9.20 2.42
C TYR A 72 18.48 -8.35 1.61
N VAL A 73 18.79 -7.10 1.26
CA VAL A 73 17.85 -6.18 0.61
C VAL A 73 18.07 -5.98 -0.89
N ALA A 74 19.22 -6.32 -1.43
CA ALA A 74 19.54 -6.22 -2.85
C ALA A 74 19.67 -7.62 -3.48
N VAL A 75 19.42 -7.71 -4.79
CA VAL A 75 19.71 -8.94 -5.53
C VAL A 75 21.21 -9.05 -5.73
N THR A 76 21.82 -10.12 -5.25
CA THR A 76 23.24 -10.42 -5.44
C THR A 76 23.55 -10.67 -6.92
N GLU A 77 24.72 -10.25 -7.39
CA GLU A 77 25.14 -10.46 -8.78
C GLU A 77 25.15 -11.96 -9.13
N GLY A 78 24.44 -12.32 -10.19
CA GLY A 78 24.31 -13.70 -10.66
C GLY A 78 23.13 -14.47 -10.08
N GLU A 79 22.42 -13.95 -9.07
CA GLU A 79 21.26 -14.58 -8.41
C GLU A 79 19.92 -13.95 -8.79
N GLY A 80 19.87 -13.19 -9.87
CA GLY A 80 18.65 -12.54 -10.33
C GLY A 80 17.57 -13.51 -10.79
N PHE A 81 16.31 -13.07 -10.68
CA PHE A 81 15.09 -13.82 -11.06
C PHE A 81 14.89 -15.13 -10.29
N ASP A 82 15.38 -15.21 -9.05
CA ASP A 82 15.12 -16.37 -8.17
C ASP A 82 13.70 -16.33 -7.57
N PHE A 83 12.72 -16.65 -8.40
CA PHE A 83 11.32 -16.75 -7.97
C PHE A 83 11.06 -17.89 -7.00
N GLY A 84 11.97 -18.88 -6.89
CA GLY A 84 11.91 -19.98 -5.93
C GLY A 84 12.21 -19.49 -4.53
N SER A 85 13.27 -18.68 -4.36
CA SER A 85 13.58 -18.02 -3.09
C SER A 85 12.44 -17.10 -2.65
N VAL A 86 11.92 -16.25 -3.57
CA VAL A 86 10.76 -15.39 -3.27
C VAL A 86 9.55 -16.20 -2.80
N TYR A 87 9.27 -17.33 -3.46
CA TYR A 87 8.17 -18.21 -3.03
C TYR A 87 8.39 -18.73 -1.61
N TYR A 88 9.60 -19.22 -1.31
CA TYR A 88 9.98 -19.71 0.01
C TYR A 88 9.84 -18.62 1.08
N ASN A 89 10.40 -17.44 0.84
CA ASN A 89 10.34 -16.33 1.76
C ASN A 89 8.89 -15.92 2.05
N GLN A 90 8.04 -15.90 1.02
CA GLN A 90 6.62 -15.59 1.20
C GLN A 90 5.84 -16.73 1.90
N ALA A 91 6.23 -17.99 1.73
CA ALA A 91 5.63 -19.09 2.49
C ALA A 91 5.90 -18.96 4.01
N MET A 92 7.03 -18.35 4.38
CA MET A 92 7.40 -18.07 5.78
C MET A 92 6.83 -16.76 6.32
N ASP A 93 6.39 -15.84 5.44
CA ASP A 93 5.70 -14.58 5.79
C ASP A 93 4.17 -14.78 5.79
N VAL A 94 3.41 -13.70 5.77
CA VAL A 94 1.94 -13.65 5.85
C VAL A 94 1.26 -13.20 4.54
N HIS A 95 2.02 -13.02 3.46
CA HIS A 95 1.53 -12.45 2.21
C HIS A 95 1.79 -13.37 1.01
N PRO A 96 0.88 -13.39 0.01
CA PRO A 96 1.11 -14.13 -1.24
C PRO A 96 2.19 -13.50 -2.13
N PRO A 97 2.84 -14.29 -3.04
CA PRO A 97 4.09 -13.92 -3.68
C PRO A 97 4.01 -13.01 -4.91
N LEU A 98 2.83 -12.70 -5.49
CA LEU A 98 2.76 -12.08 -6.83
C LEU A 98 3.46 -10.72 -6.92
N TYR A 99 3.26 -9.85 -5.95
CA TYR A 99 3.91 -8.54 -5.95
C TYR A 99 5.43 -8.68 -5.78
N TYR A 100 5.86 -9.57 -4.91
CA TYR A 100 7.27 -9.82 -4.59
C TYR A 100 8.03 -10.45 -5.77
N TRP A 101 7.38 -11.30 -6.56
CA TRP A 101 7.94 -11.77 -7.84
C TRP A 101 8.16 -10.62 -8.83
N LEU A 102 7.20 -9.69 -8.95
CA LEU A 102 7.36 -8.52 -9.79
C LEU A 102 8.48 -7.62 -9.27
N PHE A 103 8.59 -7.49 -7.95
CA PHE A 103 9.61 -6.70 -7.31
C PHE A 103 11.02 -7.30 -7.55
N ASN A 104 11.20 -8.60 -7.31
CA ASN A 104 12.43 -9.31 -7.61
C ASN A 104 12.82 -9.19 -9.10
N ALA A 105 11.85 -9.32 -10.00
CA ALA A 105 12.12 -9.16 -11.43
C ALA A 105 12.67 -7.77 -11.77
N VAL A 106 12.17 -6.70 -11.12
CA VAL A 106 12.70 -5.33 -11.32
C VAL A 106 14.06 -5.16 -10.65
N SER A 107 14.25 -5.67 -9.43
CA SER A 107 15.54 -5.64 -8.71
C SER A 107 16.62 -6.41 -9.46
N SER A 108 16.27 -7.52 -10.11
CA SER A 108 17.18 -8.33 -10.93
C SER A 108 17.70 -7.61 -12.20
N LEU A 109 17.03 -6.52 -12.62
CA LEU A 109 17.54 -5.69 -13.72
C LEU A 109 18.64 -4.72 -13.27
N VAL A 110 18.79 -4.51 -11.98
CA VAL A 110 19.76 -3.61 -11.34
C VAL A 110 20.40 -4.30 -10.12
N PRO A 111 21.07 -5.47 -10.30
CA PRO A 111 21.66 -6.22 -9.21
C PRO A 111 22.67 -5.36 -8.44
N GLY A 112 22.93 -5.69 -7.20
CA GLY A 112 23.82 -4.93 -6.33
C GLY A 112 23.31 -3.52 -6.02
N THR A 113 21.99 -3.26 -6.13
CA THR A 113 21.40 -1.94 -5.87
C THR A 113 20.28 -2.02 -4.85
N PHE A 114 20.46 -1.34 -3.73
CA PHE A 114 19.39 -1.04 -2.79
C PHE A 114 19.03 0.44 -2.89
N SER A 115 17.84 0.75 -3.37
CA SER A 115 17.39 2.13 -3.58
C SER A 115 15.86 2.21 -3.58
N LYS A 116 15.32 3.24 -2.91
CA LYS A 116 13.87 3.54 -2.98
C LYS A 116 13.35 3.66 -4.42
N TRP A 117 14.21 4.07 -5.37
CA TRP A 117 13.80 4.27 -6.76
C TRP A 117 13.44 2.96 -7.48
N THR A 118 14.04 1.83 -7.08
CA THR A 118 13.69 0.50 -7.63
C THR A 118 12.24 0.18 -7.34
N GLY A 119 11.81 0.28 -6.07
CA GLY A 119 10.43 0.02 -5.67
C GLY A 119 9.45 1.08 -6.20
N LEU A 120 9.79 2.37 -6.07
CA LEU A 120 8.96 3.46 -6.58
C LEU A 120 8.75 3.41 -8.09
N ALA A 121 9.72 2.92 -8.86
CA ALA A 121 9.55 2.76 -10.32
C ALA A 121 8.50 1.70 -10.65
N LEU A 122 8.52 0.55 -9.96
CA LEU A 122 7.51 -0.49 -10.10
C LEU A 122 6.13 0.05 -9.72
N ASP A 123 6.03 0.65 -8.53
CA ASP A 123 4.77 1.15 -7.99
C ASP A 123 4.19 2.28 -8.84
N TYR A 124 5.03 3.16 -9.38
CA TYR A 124 4.62 4.19 -10.31
C TYR A 124 3.98 3.62 -11.58
N VAL A 125 4.61 2.60 -12.20
CA VAL A 125 4.06 1.95 -13.39
C VAL A 125 2.70 1.31 -13.08
N ILE A 126 2.60 0.56 -11.97
CA ILE A 126 1.36 -0.08 -11.53
C ILE A 126 0.29 0.98 -11.22
N TYR A 127 0.67 2.08 -10.57
CA TYR A 127 -0.23 3.18 -10.26
C TYR A 127 -0.80 3.85 -11.50
N MET A 128 0.03 4.12 -12.52
CA MET A 128 -0.45 4.64 -13.80
C MET A 128 -1.42 3.68 -14.50
N LEU A 129 -1.19 2.37 -14.41
CA LEU A 129 -2.14 1.34 -14.89
C LEU A 129 -3.44 1.34 -14.07
N ALA A 130 -3.37 1.51 -12.75
CA ALA A 130 -4.55 1.66 -11.89
C ALA A 130 -5.40 2.88 -12.29
N LEU A 131 -4.76 4.03 -12.51
CA LEU A 131 -5.42 5.25 -12.97
C LEU A 131 -6.03 5.08 -14.37
N LEU A 132 -5.37 4.34 -15.26
CA LEU A 132 -5.93 3.99 -16.57
C LEU A 132 -7.15 3.08 -16.44
N CYS A 133 -7.14 2.10 -15.53
CA CYS A 133 -8.29 1.25 -15.21
C CYS A 133 -9.45 2.10 -14.65
N LEU A 134 -9.17 3.03 -13.73
CA LEU A 134 -10.16 3.96 -13.18
C LEU A 134 -10.77 4.84 -14.29
N TYR A 135 -9.93 5.42 -15.17
CA TYR A 135 -10.40 6.20 -16.31
C TYR A 135 -11.33 5.38 -17.22
N LYS A 136 -10.92 4.14 -17.56
CA LYS A 136 -11.73 3.25 -18.40
C LYS A 136 -13.02 2.84 -17.72
N LEU A 137 -12.98 2.51 -16.43
CA LEU A 137 -14.14 2.16 -15.62
C LEU A 137 -15.19 3.30 -15.64
N VAL A 138 -14.78 4.51 -15.25
CA VAL A 138 -15.67 5.67 -15.16
C VAL A 138 -16.21 6.04 -16.53
N LYS A 139 -15.38 5.97 -17.58
CA LYS A 139 -15.82 6.19 -18.96
C LYS A 139 -16.81 5.12 -19.44
N GLU A 140 -16.63 3.86 -19.05
CA GLU A 140 -17.56 2.77 -19.36
C GLU A 140 -18.91 3.01 -18.65
N LEU A 141 -18.89 3.37 -17.36
CA LEU A 141 -20.12 3.57 -16.58
C LEU A 141 -20.92 4.80 -17.06
N PHE A 142 -20.26 5.93 -17.34
CA PHE A 142 -20.93 7.22 -17.53
C PHE A 142 -20.81 7.80 -18.94
N GLY A 143 -20.04 7.18 -19.83
CA GLY A 143 -19.88 7.63 -21.24
C GLY A 143 -19.16 8.98 -21.41
N SER A 144 -18.63 9.58 -20.32
CA SER A 144 -18.05 10.93 -20.32
C SER A 144 -16.56 10.92 -20.06
N ARG A 145 -15.79 11.59 -20.93
CA ARG A 145 -14.33 11.77 -20.75
C ARG A 145 -14.02 12.74 -19.63
N ASP A 146 -14.78 13.83 -19.54
CA ASP A 146 -14.53 14.87 -18.54
C ASP A 146 -14.73 14.31 -17.13
N ILE A 147 -15.78 13.47 -16.92
CA ILE A 147 -16.02 12.79 -15.65
C ILE A 147 -14.92 11.75 -15.37
N ALA A 148 -14.45 11.02 -16.40
CA ALA A 148 -13.35 10.08 -16.23
C ALA A 148 -12.03 10.78 -15.90
N CYS A 149 -11.77 11.97 -16.49
CA CYS A 149 -10.63 12.79 -16.09
C CYS A 149 -10.76 13.32 -14.66
N ALA A 150 -11.97 13.75 -14.25
CA ALA A 150 -12.23 14.18 -12.89
C ALA A 150 -11.95 13.06 -11.86
N ALA A 151 -12.34 11.82 -12.17
CA ALA A 151 -12.05 10.66 -11.33
C ALA A 151 -10.54 10.45 -11.13
N VAL A 152 -9.77 10.48 -12.22
CA VAL A 152 -8.31 10.31 -12.16
C VAL A 152 -7.65 11.44 -11.36
N ILE A 153 -8.10 12.68 -11.55
CA ILE A 153 -7.57 13.83 -10.80
C ILE A 153 -7.92 13.71 -9.31
N LEU A 154 -9.19 13.44 -8.99
CA LEU A 154 -9.67 13.35 -7.60
C LEU A 154 -9.00 12.22 -6.82
N TYR A 155 -8.78 11.06 -7.44
CA TYR A 155 -8.09 9.95 -6.81
C TYR A 155 -6.57 10.10 -6.92
N GLY A 156 -6.06 10.37 -8.12
CA GLY A 156 -4.63 10.38 -8.42
C GLY A 156 -3.83 11.45 -7.69
N LEU A 157 -4.49 12.56 -7.29
CA LEU A 157 -3.89 13.63 -6.48
C LEU A 157 -4.43 13.65 -5.04
N SER A 158 -5.24 12.69 -4.63
CA SER A 158 -5.68 12.54 -3.23
C SER A 158 -4.52 12.07 -2.36
N LEU A 159 -4.61 12.37 -1.05
CA LEU A 159 -3.58 11.90 -0.11
C LEU A 159 -3.51 10.37 -0.09
N LEU A 160 -4.66 9.68 -0.04
CA LEU A 160 -4.70 8.21 -0.05
C LEU A 160 -4.17 7.64 -1.39
N GLY A 161 -4.46 8.27 -2.52
CA GLY A 161 -3.93 7.84 -3.82
C GLY A 161 -2.41 8.00 -3.92
N LEU A 162 -1.88 9.16 -3.48
CA LEU A 162 -0.44 9.41 -3.44
C LEU A 162 0.27 8.50 -2.43
N SER A 163 -0.33 8.27 -1.24
CA SER A 163 0.21 7.34 -0.24
C SER A 163 0.23 5.90 -0.76
N THR A 164 -0.79 5.49 -1.53
CA THR A 164 -0.81 4.16 -2.18
C THR A 164 0.38 3.96 -3.14
N MET A 165 0.78 5.01 -3.88
CA MET A 165 1.91 4.98 -4.80
C MET A 165 3.26 5.06 -4.10
N LEU A 166 3.34 5.79 -2.98
CA LEU A 166 4.59 6.02 -2.24
C LEU A 166 4.97 4.86 -1.33
N MET A 167 4.02 4.02 -0.94
CA MET A 167 4.26 2.83 -0.13
C MET A 167 4.76 1.69 -1.02
N ILE A 168 6.04 1.35 -0.93
CA ILE A 168 6.68 0.27 -1.70
C ILE A 168 6.20 -1.09 -1.17
N ARG A 169 4.95 -1.42 -1.48
CA ARG A 169 4.25 -2.63 -1.02
C ARG A 169 3.14 -3.02 -2.00
N MET A 170 2.62 -4.23 -1.86
CA MET A 170 1.61 -4.82 -2.75
C MET A 170 0.29 -4.03 -2.89
N TYR A 171 0.03 -2.99 -2.10
CA TYR A 171 -1.27 -2.30 -2.07
C TYR A 171 -1.60 -1.54 -3.36
N VAL A 172 -0.59 -1.04 -4.07
CA VAL A 172 -0.79 -0.40 -5.39
C VAL A 172 -1.25 -1.42 -6.44
N LEU A 173 -0.68 -2.64 -6.43
CA LEU A 173 -1.08 -3.73 -7.31
C LEU A 173 -2.49 -4.22 -6.95
N LEU A 174 -2.79 -4.36 -5.67
CA LEU A 174 -4.11 -4.69 -5.15
C LEU A 174 -5.18 -3.70 -5.64
N THR A 175 -4.88 -2.40 -5.59
CA THR A 175 -5.75 -1.33 -6.08
C THR A 175 -5.97 -1.43 -7.59
N MET A 176 -4.91 -1.66 -8.35
CA MET A 176 -4.99 -1.84 -9.81
C MET A 176 -5.87 -3.04 -10.18
N LEU A 177 -5.70 -4.19 -9.51
CA LEU A 177 -6.48 -5.41 -9.75
C LEU A 177 -7.94 -5.24 -9.33
N SER A 178 -8.23 -4.51 -8.24
CA SER A 178 -9.60 -4.17 -7.82
C SER A 178 -10.31 -3.32 -8.88
N LEU A 179 -9.62 -2.31 -9.41
CA LEU A 179 -10.14 -1.47 -10.50
C LEU A 179 -10.31 -2.24 -11.82
N LEU A 180 -9.39 -3.16 -12.14
CA LEU A 180 -9.48 -4.01 -13.31
C LEU A 180 -10.69 -4.95 -13.21
N LEU A 181 -10.90 -5.60 -12.05
CA LEU A 181 -12.04 -6.46 -11.80
C LEU A 181 -13.35 -5.68 -11.98
N ALA A 182 -13.44 -4.49 -11.37
CA ALA A 182 -14.60 -3.61 -11.51
C ALA A 182 -14.85 -3.18 -12.95
N TYR A 183 -13.80 -2.89 -13.72
CA TYR A 183 -13.91 -2.55 -15.14
C TYR A 183 -14.44 -3.74 -15.96
N LEU A 184 -13.96 -4.95 -15.70
CA LEU A 184 -14.45 -6.16 -16.36
C LEU A 184 -15.94 -6.41 -16.04
N ILE A 185 -16.35 -6.24 -14.78
CA ILE A 185 -17.76 -6.34 -14.37
C ILE A 185 -18.60 -5.25 -15.05
N ALA A 186 -18.16 -3.99 -15.08
CA ALA A 186 -18.86 -2.92 -15.79
C ALA A 186 -19.04 -3.23 -17.29
N ARG A 187 -18.05 -3.86 -17.93
CA ARG A 187 -18.15 -4.32 -19.31
C ARG A 187 -19.18 -5.43 -19.48
N LEU A 188 -19.22 -6.41 -18.53
CA LEU A 188 -20.20 -7.51 -18.55
C LEU A 188 -21.64 -7.01 -18.30
N LEU A 189 -21.81 -5.98 -17.47
CA LEU A 189 -23.09 -5.33 -17.23
C LEU A 189 -23.63 -4.67 -18.51
N ARG A 190 -22.75 -4.00 -19.26
CA ARG A 190 -23.14 -3.25 -20.46
C ARG A 190 -23.33 -4.12 -21.70
N ASP A 191 -22.39 -5.04 -21.93
CA ASP A 191 -22.39 -5.94 -23.09
C ASP A 191 -21.75 -7.27 -22.67
N PHE A 192 -22.61 -8.25 -22.39
CA PHE A 192 -22.14 -9.56 -21.92
C PHE A 192 -21.37 -10.31 -23.01
N ARG A 193 -20.09 -10.54 -22.75
CA ARG A 193 -19.19 -11.30 -23.61
C ARG A 193 -18.53 -12.43 -22.83
N PRO A 194 -18.89 -13.71 -23.08
CA PRO A 194 -18.33 -14.85 -22.34
C PRO A 194 -16.80 -14.88 -22.29
N ARG A 195 -16.12 -14.39 -23.32
CA ARG A 195 -14.64 -14.28 -23.39
C ARG A 195 -14.02 -13.36 -22.32
N LEU A 196 -14.81 -12.52 -21.63
CA LEU A 196 -14.32 -11.71 -20.51
C LEU A 196 -14.33 -12.50 -19.20
N CYS A 197 -15.10 -13.59 -19.09
CA CYS A 197 -15.18 -14.36 -17.84
C CYS A 197 -13.85 -15.00 -17.45
N PRO A 198 -13.03 -15.59 -18.35
CA PRO A 198 -11.69 -16.04 -18.02
C PRO A 198 -10.80 -14.93 -17.44
N LEU A 199 -10.90 -13.69 -17.98
CA LEU A 199 -10.14 -12.55 -17.46
C LEU A 199 -10.60 -12.14 -16.05
N VAL A 200 -11.88 -12.30 -15.72
CA VAL A 200 -12.39 -12.13 -14.36
C VAL A 200 -11.73 -13.15 -13.43
N GLY A 201 -11.73 -14.44 -13.78
CA GLY A 201 -11.09 -15.49 -13.00
C GLY A 201 -9.60 -15.25 -12.78
N LEU A 202 -8.88 -14.89 -13.86
CA LEU A 202 -7.45 -14.56 -13.78
C LEU A 202 -7.19 -13.33 -12.90
N THR A 203 -8.04 -12.30 -12.97
CA THR A 203 -7.91 -11.11 -12.12
C THR A 203 -8.18 -11.45 -10.65
N ILE A 204 -9.13 -12.36 -10.37
CA ILE A 204 -9.41 -12.84 -9.00
C ILE A 204 -8.20 -13.61 -8.47
N LEU A 205 -7.64 -14.53 -9.25
CA LEU A 205 -6.43 -15.26 -8.87
C LEU A 205 -5.27 -14.29 -8.58
N ALA A 206 -4.99 -13.37 -9.51
CA ALA A 206 -3.92 -12.39 -9.34
C ALA A 206 -4.13 -11.50 -8.10
N GLY A 207 -5.37 -11.08 -7.82
CA GLY A 207 -5.69 -10.30 -6.63
C GLY A 207 -5.44 -11.07 -5.33
N LEU A 208 -5.85 -12.33 -5.28
CA LEU A 208 -5.63 -13.21 -4.13
C LEU A 208 -4.14 -13.56 -3.96
N MET A 209 -3.40 -13.72 -5.07
CA MET A 209 -1.94 -13.90 -5.08
C MET A 209 -1.17 -12.62 -4.70
N THR A 210 -1.85 -11.47 -4.60
CA THR A 210 -1.27 -10.20 -4.16
C THR A 210 -1.54 -9.95 -2.69
N GLN A 211 -2.80 -10.10 -2.23
CA GLN A 211 -3.19 -9.85 -0.84
C GLN A 211 -4.55 -10.52 -0.55
N TYR A 212 -4.68 -11.22 0.56
CA TYR A 212 -5.91 -11.95 0.94
C TYR A 212 -7.13 -11.02 1.16
N TYR A 213 -6.93 -9.79 1.58
CA TYR A 213 -8.00 -8.79 1.72
C TYR A 213 -8.74 -8.50 0.42
N PHE A 214 -8.15 -8.84 -0.73
CA PHE A 214 -8.84 -8.77 -2.03
C PHE A 214 -10.15 -9.58 -2.05
N VAL A 215 -10.22 -10.68 -1.30
CA VAL A 215 -11.39 -11.57 -1.25
C VAL A 215 -12.66 -10.82 -0.90
N PHE A 216 -12.61 -9.87 0.04
CA PHE A 216 -13.80 -9.17 0.50
C PHE A 216 -14.41 -8.31 -0.60
N TYR A 217 -13.61 -7.47 -1.24
CA TYR A 217 -14.12 -6.66 -2.35
C TYR A 217 -14.56 -7.52 -3.55
N ALA A 218 -13.77 -8.51 -3.94
CA ALA A 218 -14.10 -9.41 -5.04
C ALA A 218 -15.39 -10.20 -4.77
N PHE A 219 -15.58 -10.69 -3.54
CA PHE A 219 -16.78 -11.40 -3.12
C PHE A 219 -18.03 -10.51 -3.25
N PHE A 220 -18.00 -9.29 -2.67
CA PHE A 220 -19.14 -8.39 -2.72
C PHE A 220 -19.41 -7.90 -4.16
N LEU A 221 -18.37 -7.62 -4.95
CA LEU A 221 -18.53 -7.18 -6.33
C LEU A 221 -19.10 -8.29 -7.22
N CYS A 222 -18.56 -9.50 -7.15
CA CYS A 222 -19.07 -10.65 -7.90
C CYS A 222 -20.48 -11.04 -7.42
N GLY A 223 -20.74 -11.00 -6.12
CA GLY A 223 -22.06 -11.21 -5.54
C GLY A 223 -23.10 -10.20 -6.03
N ALA A 224 -22.75 -8.91 -6.04
CA ALA A 224 -23.62 -7.85 -6.59
C ALA A 224 -23.94 -8.07 -8.06
N TYR A 225 -22.93 -8.48 -8.87
CA TYR A 225 -23.15 -8.84 -10.27
C TYR A 225 -24.07 -10.05 -10.42
N VAL A 226 -23.88 -11.11 -9.62
CA VAL A 226 -24.74 -12.30 -9.61
C VAL A 226 -26.19 -11.92 -9.27
N LEU A 227 -26.40 -11.13 -8.22
CA LEU A 227 -27.73 -10.65 -7.81
C LEU A 227 -28.39 -9.79 -8.89
N TYR A 228 -27.62 -8.93 -9.57
CA TYR A 228 -28.11 -8.15 -10.69
C TYR A 228 -28.60 -9.03 -11.84
N VAL A 229 -27.79 -10.03 -12.26
CA VAL A 229 -28.13 -10.96 -13.34
C VAL A 229 -29.34 -11.83 -12.98
N LEU A 230 -29.43 -12.29 -11.70
CA LEU A 230 -30.61 -13.02 -11.18
C LEU A 230 -31.87 -12.15 -11.25
N GLY A 231 -31.78 -10.89 -10.83
CA GLY A 231 -32.89 -9.93 -10.91
C GLY A 231 -33.38 -9.68 -12.33
N LYS A 232 -32.47 -9.74 -13.33
CA LYS A 232 -32.79 -9.66 -14.75
C LYS A 232 -33.27 -11.00 -15.35
N LYS A 233 -33.22 -12.12 -14.58
CA LYS A 233 -33.56 -13.49 -15.01
C LYS A 233 -32.67 -14.01 -16.18
N GLU A 234 -31.44 -13.51 -16.29
CA GLU A 234 -30.49 -13.84 -17.36
C GLU A 234 -29.56 -14.99 -16.96
N TYR A 235 -30.09 -16.09 -16.42
CA TYR A 235 -29.37 -17.20 -15.78
C TYR A 235 -28.25 -17.81 -16.62
N LYS A 236 -28.38 -17.79 -17.98
CA LYS A 236 -27.35 -18.30 -18.90
C LYS A 236 -26.01 -17.54 -18.73
N LYS A 237 -26.03 -16.27 -18.36
CA LYS A 237 -24.81 -15.50 -18.12
C LYS A 237 -24.04 -16.05 -16.92
N LEU A 238 -24.74 -16.56 -15.89
CA LEU A 238 -24.14 -17.12 -14.68
C LEU A 238 -23.39 -18.42 -14.96
N LEU A 239 -23.87 -19.25 -15.91
CA LEU A 239 -23.20 -20.47 -16.31
C LEU A 239 -21.80 -20.23 -16.89
N HIS A 240 -21.58 -19.06 -17.48
CA HIS A 240 -20.26 -18.65 -17.95
C HIS A 240 -19.46 -17.91 -16.89
N PHE A 241 -20.09 -17.09 -16.06
CA PHE A 241 -19.41 -16.22 -15.10
C PHE A 241 -18.93 -16.97 -13.85
N VAL A 242 -19.84 -17.73 -13.19
CA VAL A 242 -19.59 -18.35 -11.88
C VAL A 242 -18.42 -19.34 -11.92
N PRO A 243 -18.30 -20.26 -12.92
CA PRO A 243 -17.18 -21.19 -12.96
C PRO A 243 -15.82 -20.51 -13.04
N TRP A 244 -15.70 -19.41 -13.78
CA TRP A 244 -14.45 -18.65 -13.88
C TRP A 244 -14.15 -17.85 -12.61
N ALA A 245 -15.16 -17.25 -12.00
CA ALA A 245 -14.96 -16.49 -10.76
C ALA A 245 -14.55 -17.42 -9.60
N LEU A 246 -15.24 -18.55 -9.42
CA LEU A 246 -14.91 -19.54 -8.41
C LEU A 246 -13.60 -20.28 -8.75
N GLY A 247 -13.41 -20.66 -10.03
CA GLY A 247 -12.19 -21.29 -10.49
C GLY A 247 -10.96 -20.44 -10.24
N GLY A 248 -11.02 -19.13 -10.50
CA GLY A 248 -9.95 -18.20 -10.19
C GLY A 248 -9.61 -18.16 -8.69
N ALA A 249 -10.62 -18.16 -7.82
CA ALA A 249 -10.40 -18.19 -6.39
C ALA A 249 -9.80 -19.54 -5.92
N LEU A 250 -10.30 -20.66 -6.43
CA LEU A 250 -9.82 -22.00 -6.06
C LEU A 250 -8.41 -22.28 -6.59
N CYS A 251 -8.02 -21.67 -7.71
CA CYS A 251 -6.66 -21.79 -8.25
C CYS A 251 -5.59 -21.24 -7.30
N LEU A 252 -5.94 -20.37 -6.33
CA LEU A 252 -5.01 -19.96 -5.27
C LEU A 252 -4.44 -21.16 -4.51
N LEU A 253 -5.30 -22.14 -4.16
CA LEU A 253 -4.90 -23.33 -3.41
C LEU A 253 -3.88 -24.21 -4.15
N LEU A 254 -3.86 -24.12 -5.49
CA LEU A 254 -2.89 -24.82 -6.34
C LEU A 254 -1.62 -23.99 -6.58
N ALA A 255 -1.78 -22.65 -6.73
CA ALA A 255 -0.68 -21.75 -7.02
C ALA A 255 0.16 -21.41 -5.78
N PHE A 256 -0.48 -21.36 -4.60
CA PHE A 256 0.16 -21.06 -3.32
C PHE A 256 -0.54 -21.81 -2.18
N PRO A 257 -0.27 -23.13 -2.01
CA PRO A 257 -0.88 -23.98 -0.98
C PRO A 257 -0.64 -23.46 0.46
N ASP A 258 0.50 -22.79 0.69
CA ASP A 258 0.89 -22.23 1.98
C ASP A 258 -0.10 -21.17 2.50
N CYS A 259 -0.97 -20.66 1.63
CA CYS A 259 -2.09 -19.79 2.03
C CYS A 259 -2.99 -20.43 3.11
N ILE A 260 -3.13 -21.77 3.13
CA ILE A 260 -3.93 -22.47 4.14
C ILE A 260 -3.24 -22.33 5.49
N HIS A 261 -1.92 -22.57 5.55
CA HIS A 261 -1.14 -22.44 6.78
C HIS A 261 -1.17 -20.98 7.29
N GLN A 262 -0.95 -19.99 6.40
CA GLN A 262 -0.97 -18.57 6.75
C GLN A 262 -2.32 -18.09 7.28
N LEU A 263 -3.44 -18.65 6.79
CA LEU A 263 -4.78 -18.28 7.25
C LEU A 263 -5.22 -19.03 8.53
N THR A 264 -4.58 -20.14 8.88
CA THR A 264 -4.99 -21.00 10.00
C THR A 264 -3.99 -21.01 11.16
N ALA A 265 -2.78 -20.50 10.99
CA ALA A 265 -1.77 -20.51 12.04
C ALA A 265 -2.11 -19.49 13.16
N ASP A 266 -2.25 -19.98 14.38
CA ASP A 266 -2.57 -19.19 15.57
C ASP A 266 -1.47 -18.19 15.97
N LYS A 267 -0.26 -18.33 15.42
CA LYS A 267 0.94 -17.59 15.83
C LYS A 267 1.35 -16.46 14.86
N LEU A 268 0.75 -16.38 13.69
CA LEU A 268 1.00 -15.23 12.82
C LEU A 268 0.22 -14.05 13.35
N VAL A 269 0.94 -13.08 13.85
CA VAL A 269 0.47 -11.86 14.53
C VAL A 269 -0.74 -11.22 13.86
N SER A 270 -0.79 -11.23 12.53
CA SER A 270 -1.91 -10.65 11.78
C SER A 270 -3.18 -11.53 11.77
N GLY A 271 -3.07 -12.85 11.79
CA GLY A 271 -4.23 -13.76 11.82
C GLY A 271 -4.89 -13.82 13.20
N GLY A 272 -4.10 -13.91 14.27
CA GLY A 272 -4.58 -13.92 15.65
C GLY A 272 -5.35 -12.64 16.01
N ASN A 273 -4.80 -11.48 15.68
CA ASN A 273 -5.45 -10.18 15.93
C ASN A 273 -6.78 -10.02 15.16
N ALA A 274 -6.86 -10.53 13.92
CA ALA A 274 -8.09 -10.49 13.14
C ALA A 274 -9.19 -11.35 13.78
N MET A 275 -8.86 -12.55 14.30
CA MET A 275 -9.81 -13.43 14.99
C MET A 275 -10.24 -12.82 16.33
N GLU A 276 -9.33 -12.22 17.09
CA GLU A 276 -9.63 -11.51 18.32
C GLU A 276 -10.60 -10.35 18.06
N ASN A 277 -10.35 -9.53 17.05
CA ASN A 277 -11.22 -8.43 16.65
C ASN A 277 -12.61 -8.91 16.22
N LEU A 278 -12.72 -10.10 15.62
CA LEU A 278 -14.01 -10.68 15.25
C LEU A 278 -14.83 -11.14 16.47
N THR A 279 -14.14 -11.65 17.49
CA THR A 279 -14.77 -12.13 18.74
C THR A 279 -15.06 -11.00 19.72
N ASN A 280 -14.25 -9.93 19.72
CA ASN A 280 -14.42 -8.76 20.58
C ASN A 280 -14.80 -7.51 19.78
N LEU A 281 -16.10 -7.33 19.56
CA LEU A 281 -16.64 -6.20 18.79
C LEU A 281 -16.72 -4.88 19.60
N SER A 282 -16.23 -4.83 20.83
CA SER A 282 -16.30 -3.63 21.68
C SER A 282 -15.60 -2.42 21.05
N GLN A 283 -14.50 -2.64 20.34
CA GLN A 283 -13.71 -1.60 19.66
C GLN A 283 -14.22 -1.28 18.25
N TYR A 284 -15.16 -2.04 17.71
CA TYR A 284 -15.62 -1.89 16.32
C TYR A 284 -16.09 -0.48 15.95
N PRO A 285 -16.90 0.22 16.78
CA PRO A 285 -17.31 1.59 16.44
C PRO A 285 -16.12 2.54 16.30
N GLN A 286 -15.10 2.43 17.16
CA GLN A 286 -13.88 3.25 17.12
C GLN A 286 -13.05 2.95 15.87
N ARG A 287 -12.89 1.67 15.55
CA ARG A 287 -12.17 1.22 14.34
C ARG A 287 -12.88 1.70 13.07
N LEU A 288 -14.20 1.61 13.02
CA LEU A 288 -15.00 2.11 11.91
C LEU A 288 -14.87 3.63 11.76
N LEU A 289 -14.91 4.38 12.87
CA LEU A 289 -14.69 5.83 12.87
C LEU A 289 -13.29 6.21 12.41
N TYR A 290 -12.27 5.43 12.75
CA TYR A 290 -10.89 5.62 12.24
C TYR A 290 -10.88 5.57 10.71
N TYR A 291 -11.39 4.50 10.09
CA TYR A 291 -11.39 4.38 8.63
C TYR A 291 -12.24 5.43 7.91
N PHE A 292 -13.39 5.82 8.49
CA PHE A 292 -14.14 6.98 7.99
C PHE A 292 -13.33 8.28 8.11
N GLY A 293 -12.56 8.42 9.18
CA GLY A 293 -11.62 9.52 9.39
C GLY A 293 -10.56 9.57 8.30
N GLU A 294 -9.95 8.42 7.98
CA GLU A 294 -8.94 8.29 6.92
C GLU A 294 -9.50 8.64 5.54
N VAL A 295 -10.68 8.09 5.18
CA VAL A 295 -11.36 8.45 3.93
C VAL A 295 -11.68 9.95 3.88
N ARG A 296 -12.19 10.53 4.97
CA ARG A 296 -12.48 11.96 5.06
C ARG A 296 -11.22 12.81 4.93
N HIS A 297 -10.15 12.43 5.62
CA HIS A 297 -8.88 13.14 5.56
C HIS A 297 -8.23 13.04 4.18
N GLY A 298 -8.19 11.84 3.65
CA GLY A 298 -7.48 11.54 2.40
C GLY A 298 -8.20 12.02 1.13
N LEU A 299 -9.54 12.13 1.16
CA LEU A 299 -10.37 12.53 0.01
C LEU A 299 -11.04 13.91 0.18
N LYS A 300 -10.43 14.87 0.88
CA LYS A 300 -11.02 16.21 1.14
C LYS A 300 -11.56 16.90 -0.12
N ALA A 301 -10.79 16.87 -1.22
CA ALA A 301 -11.23 17.47 -2.48
C ALA A 301 -12.47 16.77 -3.04
N ALA A 302 -12.52 15.43 -3.01
CA ALA A 302 -13.68 14.65 -3.46
C ALA A 302 -14.91 14.93 -2.59
N ILE A 303 -14.74 15.06 -1.28
CA ILE A 303 -15.84 15.38 -0.34
C ILE A 303 -16.39 16.78 -0.63
N LEU A 304 -15.54 17.78 -0.82
CA LEU A 304 -15.99 19.13 -1.16
C LEU A 304 -16.75 19.13 -2.50
N VAL A 305 -16.25 18.42 -3.51
CA VAL A 305 -16.97 18.24 -4.78
C VAL A 305 -18.32 17.55 -4.56
N THR A 306 -18.39 16.56 -3.67
CA THR A 306 -19.63 15.87 -3.30
C THR A 306 -20.64 16.86 -2.69
N MET A 307 -20.22 17.68 -1.72
CA MET A 307 -21.11 18.66 -1.07
C MET A 307 -21.67 19.67 -2.08
N VAL A 308 -20.80 20.22 -2.94
CA VAL A 308 -21.19 21.17 -3.99
C VAL A 308 -22.14 20.48 -5.00
N ALA A 309 -21.83 19.25 -5.41
CA ALA A 309 -22.65 18.48 -6.34
C ALA A 309 -24.05 18.19 -5.76
N LEU A 310 -24.14 17.76 -4.49
CA LEU A 310 -25.42 17.52 -3.81
C LEU A 310 -26.25 18.80 -3.72
N LEU A 311 -25.65 19.92 -3.31
CA LEU A 311 -26.34 21.20 -3.27
C LEU A 311 -26.90 21.59 -4.66
N ALA A 312 -26.05 21.46 -5.70
CA ALA A 312 -26.47 21.74 -7.08
C ALA A 312 -27.59 20.80 -7.56
N LEU A 313 -27.54 19.51 -7.18
CA LEU A 313 -28.60 18.54 -7.51
C LEU A 313 -29.93 18.89 -6.83
N VAL A 314 -29.90 19.34 -5.59
CA VAL A 314 -31.10 19.82 -4.88
C VAL A 314 -31.71 21.03 -5.61
N LEU A 315 -30.89 22.02 -5.96
CA LEU A 315 -31.33 23.22 -6.70
C LEU A 315 -31.85 22.89 -8.11
N LEU A 316 -31.32 21.85 -8.73
CA LEU A 316 -31.68 21.43 -10.10
C LEU A 316 -32.62 20.21 -10.13
N PHE A 317 -33.21 19.81 -8.99
CA PHE A 317 -33.96 18.55 -8.83
C PHE A 317 -35.03 18.32 -9.91
N LYS A 318 -35.85 19.35 -10.22
CA LYS A 318 -36.88 19.26 -11.25
C LYS A 318 -36.28 18.91 -12.63
N LYS A 319 -35.12 19.47 -12.99
CA LYS A 319 -34.45 19.22 -14.26
C LYS A 319 -33.82 17.82 -14.30
N VAL A 320 -33.22 17.37 -13.19
CA VAL A 320 -32.70 16.01 -13.06
C VAL A 320 -33.83 14.99 -13.25
N LYS A 321 -34.99 15.21 -12.60
CA LYS A 321 -36.16 14.33 -12.72
C LYS A 321 -36.67 14.23 -14.16
N THR A 322 -36.72 15.35 -14.90
CA THR A 322 -37.15 15.37 -16.30
C THR A 322 -36.14 14.62 -17.18
N ALA A 323 -34.84 14.90 -17.03
CA ALA A 323 -33.77 14.21 -17.78
C ALA A 323 -33.72 12.70 -17.47
N ALA A 324 -34.05 12.31 -16.23
CA ALA A 324 -34.12 10.92 -15.80
C ALA A 324 -35.24 10.13 -16.47
N GLY A 325 -36.36 10.78 -16.82
CA GLY A 325 -37.45 10.14 -17.59
C GLY A 325 -37.07 9.81 -19.02
N GLU A 326 -36.07 10.47 -19.59
CA GLU A 326 -35.62 10.30 -20.96
C GLU A 326 -34.33 9.46 -21.09
N LYS A 327 -33.51 9.38 -20.02
CA LYS A 327 -32.19 8.72 -20.07
C LYS A 327 -31.94 7.86 -18.83
N SER A 328 -31.10 6.82 -19.00
CA SER A 328 -30.62 6.01 -17.87
C SER A 328 -29.85 6.88 -16.85
N LEU A 329 -30.21 6.76 -15.57
CA LEU A 329 -29.48 7.37 -14.44
C LEU A 329 -28.18 6.61 -14.10
N CYS A 330 -27.78 5.64 -14.90
CA CYS A 330 -26.64 4.75 -14.64
C CYS A 330 -26.69 4.06 -13.27
N LEU A 331 -27.89 3.68 -12.82
CA LEU A 331 -28.08 2.98 -11.54
C LEU A 331 -27.35 1.64 -11.50
N ASP A 332 -27.07 1.02 -12.66
CA ASP A 332 -26.25 -0.19 -12.76
C ASP A 332 -24.83 0.04 -12.20
N SER A 333 -24.35 1.30 -12.15
CA SER A 333 -23.07 1.65 -11.53
C SER A 333 -23.03 1.34 -10.03
N LEU A 334 -24.20 1.25 -9.36
CA LEU A 334 -24.28 0.84 -7.96
C LEU A 334 -23.78 -0.58 -7.73
N VAL A 335 -23.86 -1.47 -8.74
CA VAL A 335 -23.26 -2.81 -8.69
C VAL A 335 -21.75 -2.74 -8.44
N VAL A 336 -21.09 -1.69 -8.94
CA VAL A 336 -19.64 -1.48 -8.77
C VAL A 336 -19.33 -0.66 -7.52
N ILE A 337 -20.18 0.30 -7.17
CA ILE A 337 -19.92 1.27 -6.09
C ILE A 337 -20.21 0.67 -4.72
N LEU A 338 -21.39 0.04 -4.53
CA LEU A 338 -21.84 -0.46 -3.23
C LEU A 338 -20.90 -1.49 -2.59
N PRO A 339 -20.28 -2.43 -3.33
CA PRO A 339 -19.33 -3.37 -2.76
C PRO A 339 -18.20 -2.72 -1.95
N ALA A 340 -17.67 -1.57 -2.37
CA ALA A 340 -16.65 -0.86 -1.62
C ALA A 340 -17.15 -0.34 -0.26
N PHE A 341 -18.39 0.18 -0.22
CA PHE A 341 -19.01 0.64 1.01
C PHE A 341 -19.32 -0.51 1.98
N VAL A 342 -19.61 -1.71 1.48
CA VAL A 342 -19.80 -2.92 2.31
C VAL A 342 -18.47 -3.49 2.76
N THR A 343 -17.41 -3.38 1.94
CA THR A 343 -16.08 -3.87 2.30
C THR A 343 -15.46 -3.06 3.44
N LEU A 344 -15.70 -1.74 3.51
CA LEU A 344 -15.11 -0.88 4.56
C LEU A 344 -15.43 -1.35 5.98
N PRO A 345 -16.71 -1.61 6.37
CA PRO A 345 -17.04 -2.18 7.68
C PRO A 345 -16.37 -3.53 7.95
N VAL A 346 -16.25 -4.39 6.94
CA VAL A 346 -15.59 -5.70 7.09
C VAL A 346 -14.10 -5.52 7.37
N VAL A 347 -13.44 -4.63 6.64
CA VAL A 347 -12.02 -4.29 6.88
C VAL A 347 -11.84 -3.69 8.27
N ALA A 348 -12.77 -2.84 8.74
CA ALA A 348 -12.72 -2.26 10.07
C ALA A 348 -12.76 -3.31 11.19
N ILE A 349 -13.43 -4.44 10.98
CA ILE A 349 -13.43 -5.57 11.92
C ILE A 349 -12.11 -6.36 11.81
N LEU A 350 -11.71 -6.72 10.59
CA LEU A 350 -10.71 -7.75 10.34
C LEU A 350 -9.27 -7.23 10.25
N SER A 351 -9.05 -5.92 10.09
CA SER A 351 -7.67 -5.40 10.03
C SER A 351 -6.94 -5.66 11.35
N PRO A 352 -5.72 -6.24 11.30
CA PRO A 352 -4.98 -6.58 12.51
C PRO A 352 -4.59 -5.32 13.30
N VAL A 353 -4.20 -4.25 12.62
CA VAL A 353 -3.89 -2.94 13.17
C VAL A 353 -4.68 -1.85 12.45
N LEU A 354 -4.80 -0.67 13.08
CA LEU A 354 -5.43 0.49 12.47
C LEU A 354 -4.45 1.20 11.54
N ASP A 355 -4.55 0.92 10.24
CA ASP A 355 -3.73 1.56 9.22
C ASP A 355 -4.54 1.77 7.93
N GLN A 356 -4.34 2.94 7.30
CA GLN A 356 -5.03 3.33 6.06
C GLN A 356 -4.75 2.39 4.87
N ARG A 357 -3.63 1.64 4.88
CA ARG A 357 -3.25 0.72 3.81
C ARG A 357 -4.28 -0.38 3.53
N TYR A 358 -5.03 -0.81 4.55
CA TYR A 358 -6.06 -1.85 4.39
C TYR A 358 -7.28 -1.42 3.58
N ILE A 359 -7.47 -0.12 3.35
CA ILE A 359 -8.58 0.41 2.55
C ILE A 359 -8.15 0.94 1.16
N TYR A 360 -6.85 0.98 0.82
CA TYR A 360 -6.38 1.57 -0.43
C TYR A 360 -7.08 1.04 -1.68
N ASN A 361 -7.34 -0.25 -1.74
CA ASN A 361 -7.99 -0.90 -2.88
C ASN A 361 -9.45 -0.50 -3.09
N ILE A 362 -10.15 -0.01 -2.06
CA ILE A 362 -11.56 0.42 -2.15
C ILE A 362 -11.72 1.93 -2.27
N VAL A 363 -10.72 2.73 -1.92
CA VAL A 363 -10.75 4.20 -1.98
C VAL A 363 -11.17 4.75 -3.35
N PRO A 364 -10.68 4.23 -4.51
CA PRO A 364 -11.09 4.74 -5.80
C PRO A 364 -12.60 4.69 -6.05
N PHE A 365 -13.32 3.75 -5.42
CA PHE A 365 -14.76 3.57 -5.63
C PHE A 365 -15.61 4.64 -4.91
N PHE A 366 -15.10 5.26 -3.84
CA PHE A 366 -15.70 6.46 -3.27
C PHE A 366 -15.66 7.62 -4.26
N VAL A 367 -14.56 7.73 -5.03
CA VAL A 367 -14.46 8.72 -6.12
C VAL A 367 -15.41 8.36 -7.29
N VAL A 368 -15.60 7.07 -7.60
CA VAL A 368 -16.61 6.65 -8.60
C VAL A 368 -18.01 7.05 -8.16
N ALA A 369 -18.32 7.01 -6.86
CA ALA A 369 -19.60 7.50 -6.33
C ALA A 369 -19.76 9.02 -6.57
N VAL A 370 -18.70 9.82 -6.36
CA VAL A 370 -18.71 11.26 -6.72
C VAL A 370 -18.97 11.46 -8.21
N CYS A 371 -18.37 10.61 -9.07
CA CYS A 371 -18.59 10.65 -10.50
C CYS A 371 -20.06 10.39 -10.91
N LEU A 372 -20.78 9.56 -10.16
CA LEU A 372 -22.23 9.37 -10.37
C LEU A 372 -23.01 10.69 -10.12
N LEU A 373 -22.67 11.44 -9.07
CA LEU A 373 -23.28 12.74 -8.82
C LEU A 373 -22.95 13.76 -9.92
N LEU A 374 -21.71 13.78 -10.39
CA LEU A 374 -21.28 14.64 -11.50
C LEU A 374 -21.99 14.26 -12.80
N TYR A 375 -22.25 12.98 -13.02
CA TYR A 375 -23.04 12.51 -14.17
C TYR A 375 -24.48 13.01 -14.11
N TRP A 376 -25.15 12.94 -12.97
CA TRP A 376 -26.52 13.47 -12.79
C TRP A 376 -26.57 14.99 -13.00
N LEU A 377 -25.58 15.74 -12.51
CA LEU A 377 -25.47 17.17 -12.78
C LEU A 377 -25.29 17.46 -14.28
N ARG A 378 -24.47 16.69 -14.96
CA ARG A 378 -24.31 16.80 -16.41
C ARG A 378 -25.63 16.61 -17.14
N LEU A 379 -26.41 15.59 -16.77
CA LEU A 379 -27.75 15.36 -17.35
C LEU A 379 -28.67 16.57 -17.15
N ALA A 380 -28.65 17.18 -15.96
CA ALA A 380 -29.47 18.36 -15.66
C ALA A 380 -29.06 19.62 -16.46
N LEU A 381 -27.84 19.65 -16.96
CA LEU A 381 -27.27 20.78 -17.72
C LEU A 381 -27.27 20.51 -19.24
N GLU A 382 -27.63 19.32 -19.68
CA GLU A 382 -27.65 18.94 -21.09
C GLU A 382 -28.66 19.81 -21.87
N GLY A 383 -28.31 20.15 -23.11
CA GLY A 383 -29.14 21.05 -23.97
C GLY A 383 -28.89 22.56 -23.73
N ARG A 384 -28.04 22.97 -22.81
CA ARG A 384 -27.64 24.37 -22.68
C ARG A 384 -26.47 24.70 -23.63
N GLU A 385 -26.52 25.84 -24.30
CA GLU A 385 -25.46 26.29 -25.23
C GLU A 385 -24.05 26.31 -24.58
N ARG A 386 -23.95 26.48 -23.25
CA ARG A 386 -22.69 26.56 -22.52
C ARG A 386 -22.32 25.29 -21.75
N SER A 387 -23.01 24.16 -21.96
CA SER A 387 -22.79 22.94 -21.18
C SER A 387 -21.33 22.41 -21.27
N ALA A 388 -20.74 22.46 -22.47
CA ALA A 388 -19.34 22.05 -22.68
C ALA A 388 -18.34 22.97 -21.97
N LEU A 389 -18.60 24.27 -21.94
CA LEU A 389 -17.74 25.25 -21.22
C LEU A 389 -17.83 25.04 -19.71
N ILE A 390 -19.04 24.80 -19.19
CA ILE A 390 -19.27 24.50 -17.78
C ILE A 390 -18.54 23.21 -17.37
N SER A 391 -18.60 22.14 -18.17
CA SER A 391 -17.88 20.89 -17.89
C SER A 391 -16.38 21.10 -17.79
N LYS A 392 -15.79 21.87 -18.68
CA LYS A 392 -14.36 22.20 -18.65
C LYS A 392 -13.99 23.07 -17.43
N ALA A 393 -14.81 24.08 -17.12
CA ALA A 393 -14.60 24.93 -15.95
C ALA A 393 -14.66 24.11 -14.64
N VAL A 394 -15.61 23.19 -14.52
CA VAL A 394 -15.71 22.26 -13.38
C VAL A 394 -14.47 21.37 -13.30
N LEU A 395 -13.99 20.82 -14.41
CA LEU A 395 -12.79 19.97 -14.43
C LEU A 395 -11.54 20.77 -13.99
N LEU A 396 -11.39 22.01 -14.44
CA LEU A 396 -10.29 22.89 -13.99
C LEU A 396 -10.39 23.23 -12.51
N ALA A 397 -11.60 23.49 -12.00
CA ALA A 397 -11.81 23.73 -10.58
C ALA A 397 -11.46 22.50 -9.72
N ILE A 398 -11.84 21.30 -10.17
CA ILE A 398 -11.47 20.03 -9.53
C ILE A 398 -9.94 19.86 -9.54
N ALA A 399 -9.27 20.15 -10.65
CA ALA A 399 -7.82 20.04 -10.74
C ALA A 399 -7.12 21.02 -9.79
N ALA A 400 -7.57 22.28 -9.75
CA ALA A 400 -7.04 23.29 -8.83
C ALA A 400 -7.22 22.89 -7.36
N LEU A 401 -8.39 22.37 -7.01
CA LEU A 401 -8.72 21.91 -5.65
C LEU A 401 -7.86 20.70 -5.24
N ALA A 402 -7.68 19.73 -6.14
CA ALA A 402 -6.88 18.53 -5.87
C ALA A 402 -5.39 18.89 -5.73
N LEU A 403 -4.86 19.78 -6.56
CA LEU A 403 -3.49 20.29 -6.45
C LEU A 403 -3.29 21.10 -5.16
N TRP A 404 -4.28 21.91 -4.78
CA TRP A 404 -4.25 22.64 -3.51
C TRP A 404 -4.21 21.67 -2.32
N GLN A 405 -5.03 20.63 -2.33
CA GLN A 405 -5.00 19.57 -1.30
C GLN A 405 -3.62 18.91 -1.21
N ALA A 406 -3.05 18.46 -2.33
CA ALA A 406 -1.73 17.82 -2.39
C ALA A 406 -0.59 18.74 -1.90
N ARG A 407 -0.75 20.10 -2.07
CA ARG A 407 0.21 21.08 -1.57
C ARG A 407 0.11 21.28 -0.05
N CYS A 408 -1.12 21.32 0.49
CA CYS A 408 -1.37 21.73 1.89
C CYS A 408 -1.12 20.61 2.89
N VAL A 409 -1.26 19.35 2.48
CA VAL A 409 -1.10 18.18 3.35
C VAL A 409 -0.22 17.16 2.63
N PRO A 410 0.91 16.76 3.21
CA PRO A 410 1.76 15.73 2.62
C PRO A 410 1.07 14.36 2.68
N PRO A 411 1.29 13.48 1.68
CA PRO A 411 0.91 12.07 1.78
C PRO A 411 1.74 11.35 2.85
N ALA A 412 1.29 10.16 3.26
CA ALA A 412 2.05 9.29 4.15
C ALA A 412 3.30 8.70 3.45
N TYR A 413 4.16 8.07 4.23
CA TYR A 413 5.37 7.34 3.81
C TYR A 413 6.48 8.22 3.21
N LEU A 414 6.56 9.49 3.58
CA LEU A 414 7.67 10.39 3.19
C LEU A 414 8.86 10.32 4.14
N TYR A 415 8.60 10.19 5.43
CA TYR A 415 9.60 10.08 6.51
C TYR A 415 10.71 11.13 6.43
N PRO A 416 10.37 12.43 6.45
CA PRO A 416 11.38 13.50 6.33
C PRO A 416 12.40 13.49 7.47
N GLU A 417 12.05 12.99 8.67
CA GLU A 417 12.88 12.84 9.86
C GLU A 417 14.09 11.90 9.63
N TYR A 418 13.95 10.91 8.76
CA TYR A 418 15.04 9.97 8.46
C TYR A 418 16.26 10.63 7.82
N ARG A 419 16.10 11.81 7.20
CA ARG A 419 17.24 12.60 6.71
C ARG A 419 18.11 13.09 7.86
N ASP A 420 17.47 13.48 8.98
CA ASP A 420 18.18 13.99 10.16
C ASP A 420 18.83 12.81 10.92
N TYR A 421 18.13 11.67 11.03
CA TYR A 421 18.69 10.44 11.60
C TYR A 421 19.90 9.94 10.82
N ASP A 422 19.81 9.88 9.51
CA ASP A 422 20.87 9.49 8.59
C ASP A 422 22.11 10.37 8.77
N ALA A 423 21.92 11.70 8.82
CA ALA A 423 22.99 12.66 9.00
C ALA A 423 23.65 12.59 10.39
N LEU A 424 22.91 12.20 11.43
CA LEU A 424 23.46 11.99 12.77
C LEU A 424 24.33 10.73 12.80
N VAL A 425 23.81 9.60 12.27
CA VAL A 425 24.53 8.33 12.27
C VAL A 425 25.77 8.38 11.36
N GLU A 426 25.70 9.06 10.23
CA GLU A 426 26.84 9.21 9.29
C GLU A 426 28.07 9.86 9.97
N GLN A 427 27.87 10.70 10.99
CA GLN A 427 28.97 11.33 11.74
C GLN A 427 29.72 10.33 12.63
N HIS A 428 29.13 9.20 12.95
CA HIS A 428 29.65 8.12 13.78
C HIS A 428 29.89 6.82 13.02
N ALA A 429 29.91 6.87 11.67
CA ALA A 429 30.02 5.68 10.81
C ALA A 429 31.36 4.92 10.94
N ASP A 430 32.39 5.58 11.43
CA ASP A 430 33.73 4.99 11.67
C ASP A 430 33.85 4.34 13.08
N GLU A 431 32.82 4.50 13.93
CA GLU A 431 32.80 3.94 15.28
C GLU A 431 32.21 2.53 15.28
N PRO A 432 32.61 1.65 16.21
CA PRO A 432 31.94 0.37 16.40
C PRO A 432 30.45 0.55 16.70
N CYS A 433 29.62 -0.39 16.24
CA CYS A 433 28.20 -0.37 16.47
C CYS A 433 27.74 -1.65 17.20
N VAL A 434 26.90 -1.50 18.23
CA VAL A 434 26.33 -2.60 19.01
C VAL A 434 24.80 -2.51 18.97
N TYR A 435 24.13 -3.61 18.71
CA TYR A 435 22.67 -3.70 18.68
C TYR A 435 22.15 -4.57 19.84
N PHE A 436 21.45 -3.97 20.80
CA PHE A 436 20.83 -4.66 21.94
C PHE A 436 19.40 -5.08 21.58
N THR A 437 19.12 -6.39 21.53
CA THR A 437 17.82 -6.96 21.18
C THR A 437 17.64 -8.34 21.83
N ASP A 438 16.40 -8.81 21.91
CA ASP A 438 16.05 -10.20 22.27
C ASP A 438 16.03 -11.16 21.05
N ASN A 439 16.74 -10.80 19.98
CA ASN A 439 16.77 -11.49 18.69
C ASN A 439 15.47 -11.36 17.85
N TYR A 440 14.61 -10.39 18.17
CA TYR A 440 13.47 -10.13 17.30
C TYR A 440 13.88 -9.30 16.08
N PHE A 441 13.45 -9.71 14.90
CA PHE A 441 13.95 -9.15 13.63
C PHE A 441 13.43 -7.74 13.31
N SER A 442 12.27 -7.33 13.87
CA SER A 442 11.60 -6.09 13.47
C SER A 442 12.38 -4.81 13.78
N PRO A 443 12.97 -4.63 15.00
CA PRO A 443 13.73 -3.42 15.30
C PRO A 443 14.94 -3.26 14.39
N MET A 444 15.75 -4.30 14.20
CA MET A 444 16.91 -4.28 13.27
C MET A 444 16.48 -3.99 11.84
N THR A 445 15.32 -4.52 11.40
CA THR A 445 14.78 -4.21 10.07
C THR A 445 14.39 -2.73 9.95
N GLN A 446 13.80 -2.14 11.00
CA GLN A 446 13.45 -0.71 11.00
C GLN A 446 14.67 0.19 10.86
N ASP A 447 15.77 -0.17 11.52
CA ASP A 447 17.01 0.60 11.57
C ASP A 447 17.97 0.28 10.41
N LEU A 448 17.61 -0.64 9.51
CA LEU A 448 18.50 -1.14 8.45
C LEU A 448 19.13 -0.01 7.63
N LEU A 449 18.40 1.05 7.30
CA LEU A 449 18.93 2.18 6.53
C LEU A 449 20.12 2.85 7.24
N GLN A 450 20.05 3.01 8.55
CA GLN A 450 21.09 3.61 9.37
C GLN A 450 22.21 2.61 9.67
N LEU A 451 21.89 1.34 9.90
CA LEU A 451 22.88 0.28 10.11
C LEU A 451 23.80 0.08 8.89
N LEU A 452 23.34 0.39 7.69
CA LEU A 452 24.17 0.37 6.47
C LEU A 452 25.30 1.41 6.43
N HIS A 453 25.34 2.39 7.34
CA HIS A 453 26.48 3.30 7.48
C HIS A 453 27.70 2.63 8.12
N PHE A 454 27.50 1.66 9.04
CA PHE A 454 28.57 0.94 9.71
C PHE A 454 29.18 -0.15 8.83
N GLU A 455 30.46 -0.47 9.01
CA GLU A 455 31.11 -1.60 8.33
C GLU A 455 30.52 -2.93 8.80
N ASP A 456 30.33 -3.03 10.12
CA ASP A 456 29.63 -4.14 10.77
C ASP A 456 29.02 -3.69 12.11
N PHE A 457 28.24 -4.55 12.76
CA PHE A 457 27.73 -4.33 14.09
C PHE A 457 27.56 -5.66 14.84
N TYR A 458 27.79 -5.61 16.17
CA TYR A 458 27.64 -6.75 17.06
C TYR A 458 26.24 -6.79 17.67
N VAL A 459 25.58 -7.95 17.61
CA VAL A 459 24.24 -8.15 18.15
C VAL A 459 24.31 -8.84 19.49
N THR A 460 23.68 -8.27 20.53
CA THR A 460 23.72 -8.81 21.88
C THR A 460 22.40 -8.62 22.62
N ASP A 461 22.23 -9.34 23.72
CA ASP A 461 21.16 -9.11 24.70
C ASP A 461 21.67 -8.28 25.91
N GLU A 462 20.82 -8.09 26.89
CA GLU A 462 21.14 -7.36 28.12
C GLU A 462 22.30 -7.96 28.96
N ASN A 463 22.62 -9.24 28.73
CA ASN A 463 23.63 -9.99 29.51
C ASN A 463 24.98 -10.09 28.79
N GLY A 464 25.06 -9.68 27.52
CA GLY A 464 26.24 -9.89 26.68
C GLY A 464 27.36 -8.86 26.80
N CYS A 465 27.42 -8.04 27.88
CA CYS A 465 28.44 -7.00 28.04
C CYS A 465 29.89 -7.51 27.94
N GLY A 466 30.17 -8.74 28.39
CA GLY A 466 31.53 -9.30 28.34
C GLY A 466 32.01 -9.55 26.90
N GLU A 467 31.19 -10.18 26.09
CA GLU A 467 31.52 -10.49 24.69
C GLU A 467 31.49 -9.22 23.81
N MET A 468 30.63 -8.25 24.16
CA MET A 468 30.62 -6.92 23.56
C MET A 468 31.96 -6.21 23.73
N LEU A 469 32.62 -6.30 24.91
CA LEU A 469 33.92 -5.70 25.14
C LEU A 469 35.01 -6.32 24.26
N ASP A 470 34.94 -7.63 24.00
CA ASP A 470 35.87 -8.30 23.09
C ASP A 470 35.73 -7.76 21.64
N TYR A 471 34.52 -7.45 21.23
CA TYR A 471 34.25 -6.81 19.92
C TYR A 471 34.71 -5.35 19.91
N LEU A 472 34.43 -4.56 20.96
CA LEU A 472 34.78 -3.14 21.04
C LEU A 472 36.28 -2.91 21.16
N GLY A 473 37.05 -3.83 21.78
CA GLY A 473 38.50 -3.66 22.04
C GLY A 473 38.80 -2.41 22.84
N ASP A 474 39.77 -1.61 22.36
CA ASP A 474 40.25 -0.39 23.04
C ASP A 474 39.53 0.90 22.54
N CYS A 475 38.38 0.81 21.91
CA CYS A 475 37.68 1.98 21.39
C CYS A 475 37.26 2.94 22.54
N GLY A 476 37.27 4.25 22.26
CA GLY A 476 36.89 5.30 23.22
C GLY A 476 35.38 5.55 23.28
N GLU A 477 34.68 5.28 22.18
CA GLU A 477 33.25 5.45 22.07
C GLU A 477 32.67 4.47 21.04
N PHE A 478 31.38 4.18 21.13
CA PHE A 478 30.64 3.33 20.18
C PHE A 478 29.19 3.76 20.08
N VAL A 479 28.51 3.36 19.00
CA VAL A 479 27.07 3.59 18.79
C VAL A 479 26.29 2.37 19.31
N ALA A 480 25.31 2.62 20.17
CA ALA A 480 24.41 1.59 20.70
C ALA A 480 22.99 1.80 20.17
N TYR A 481 22.46 0.80 19.49
CA TYR A 481 21.03 0.67 19.20
C TYR A 481 20.40 -0.20 20.28
N ILE A 482 19.32 0.26 20.88
CA ILE A 482 18.60 -0.45 21.95
C ILE A 482 17.17 -0.65 21.49
N ASP A 483 16.75 -1.91 21.37
CA ASP A 483 15.36 -2.31 21.06
C ASP A 483 14.44 -1.91 22.22
N ILE A 484 13.47 -1.02 21.94
CA ILE A 484 12.47 -0.54 22.91
C ILE A 484 11.05 -0.99 22.55
N SER A 485 10.90 -1.95 21.65
CA SER A 485 9.61 -2.39 21.11
C SER A 485 8.84 -3.24 22.11
N GLU A 486 7.81 -2.69 22.75
CA GLU A 486 6.92 -3.44 23.65
C GLU A 486 5.89 -4.32 22.92
N THR A 487 5.70 -4.11 21.63
CA THR A 487 4.61 -4.78 20.87
C THR A 487 5.05 -6.12 20.28
N TRP A 488 6.32 -6.26 19.93
CA TRP A 488 6.85 -7.35 19.13
C TRP A 488 8.03 -8.09 19.78
N SER A 489 8.71 -7.43 20.71
CA SER A 489 9.83 -7.94 21.48
C SER A 489 9.58 -7.69 22.97
N SER A 490 10.48 -8.16 23.83
CA SER A 490 10.44 -7.85 25.27
C SER A 490 10.82 -6.41 25.57
N GLY A 491 11.28 -5.65 24.59
CA GLY A 491 11.73 -4.27 24.68
C GLY A 491 12.58 -3.95 25.90
N TYR A 492 13.72 -3.34 25.71
CA TYR A 492 14.56 -2.94 26.83
C TYR A 492 14.25 -1.51 27.29
N ASP A 493 14.41 -1.24 28.58
CA ASP A 493 14.56 0.12 29.05
C ASP A 493 15.98 0.61 28.75
N PRO A 494 16.17 1.65 27.93
CA PRO A 494 17.49 2.17 27.60
C PRO A 494 18.31 2.56 28.83
N GLU A 495 17.66 3.08 29.89
CA GLU A 495 18.34 3.46 31.11
C GLU A 495 18.92 2.24 31.87
N GLU A 496 18.19 1.10 31.84
CA GLU A 496 18.67 -0.14 32.44
C GLU A 496 19.87 -0.72 31.67
N ILE A 497 19.81 -0.72 30.32
CA ILE A 497 20.94 -1.15 29.47
C ILE A 497 22.16 -0.26 29.69
N ILE A 498 21.99 1.07 29.71
CA ILE A 498 23.08 2.03 29.92
C ILE A 498 23.66 1.87 31.35
N ALA A 499 22.82 1.65 32.36
CA ALA A 499 23.28 1.38 33.72
C ALA A 499 24.11 0.08 33.81
N ASN A 500 23.64 -0.98 33.15
CA ASN A 500 24.36 -2.26 33.04
C ASN A 500 25.73 -2.09 32.36
N ILE A 501 25.82 -1.31 31.29
CA ILE A 501 27.09 -1.01 30.62
C ILE A 501 28.04 -0.27 31.60
N ARG A 502 27.57 0.78 32.29
CA ARG A 502 28.37 1.55 33.26
C ARG A 502 28.90 0.70 34.43
N ASP A 503 28.05 -0.20 34.93
CA ASP A 503 28.42 -1.04 36.11
C ASP A 503 29.44 -2.12 35.76
N ASN A 504 29.52 -2.54 34.49
CA ASN A 504 30.38 -3.64 34.05
C ASN A 504 31.53 -3.23 33.13
N THR A 505 31.65 -1.92 32.77
CA THR A 505 32.65 -1.43 31.83
C THR A 505 33.20 -0.06 32.24
N ASP A 506 34.18 0.46 31.49
CA ASP A 506 34.73 1.81 31.65
C ASP A 506 33.95 2.91 30.89
N TYR A 507 32.82 2.54 30.25
CA TYR A 507 31.98 3.49 29.54
C TYR A 507 30.97 4.13 30.48
N ASP A 508 31.11 5.45 30.77
CA ASP A 508 30.31 6.15 31.76
C ASP A 508 29.40 7.26 31.20
N LYS A 509 29.57 7.66 29.93
CA LYS A 509 28.78 8.68 29.28
C LYS A 509 27.87 8.05 28.22
N ALA A 510 26.64 8.54 28.14
CA ALA A 510 25.70 8.15 27.11
C ALA A 510 24.93 9.39 26.62
N GLU A 511 24.93 9.62 25.34
CA GLU A 511 24.22 10.71 24.68
C GLU A 511 23.22 10.13 23.66
N LEU A 512 21.94 10.50 23.81
CA LEU A 512 20.89 10.08 22.88
C LEU A 512 21.06 10.82 21.55
N LEU A 513 21.27 10.08 20.46
CA LEU A 513 21.28 10.64 19.12
C LEU A 513 19.86 10.84 18.59
N TYR A 514 19.07 9.78 18.59
CA TYR A 514 17.66 9.81 18.21
C TYR A 514 16.91 8.59 18.75
N GLN A 515 15.58 8.65 18.66
CA GLN A 515 14.69 7.54 18.97
C GLN A 515 13.61 7.45 17.91
N ASN A 516 13.28 6.24 17.48
CA ASN A 516 12.12 5.94 16.65
C ASN A 516 11.09 5.10 17.43
N GLY A 517 10.10 4.53 16.76
CA GLY A 517 9.05 3.74 17.42
C GLY A 517 9.49 2.37 17.94
N LEU A 518 10.67 1.87 17.53
CA LEU A 518 11.15 0.52 17.84
C LEU A 518 12.54 0.50 18.48
N SER A 519 13.34 1.55 18.34
CA SER A 519 14.69 1.64 18.87
C SER A 519 15.06 3.02 19.40
N ALA A 520 16.00 3.06 20.34
CA ALA A 520 16.69 4.25 20.79
C ALA A 520 18.20 4.12 20.50
N THR A 521 18.81 5.15 19.91
CA THR A 521 20.20 5.14 19.46
C THR A 521 21.02 6.12 20.27
N TYR A 522 22.11 5.63 20.87
CA TYR A 522 23.00 6.40 21.74
C TYR A 522 24.44 6.35 21.23
N VAL A 523 25.21 7.42 21.50
CA VAL A 523 26.68 7.34 21.55
C VAL A 523 27.07 7.09 23.01
N ILE A 524 27.86 6.05 23.21
CA ILE A 524 28.36 5.66 24.56
C ILE A 524 29.87 5.79 24.57
N ALA A 525 30.42 6.57 25.52
CA ALA A 525 31.83 6.92 25.62
C ALA A 525 32.42 6.68 27.04
N LYS A 526 33.77 6.49 27.08
CA LYS A 526 34.52 6.39 28.32
C LYS A 526 34.63 7.71 29.07
#